data_8466f7245c7132e58421fc7f839ba9b1
#
_entry.id   8466f7245c7132e58421fc7f839ba9b1
#
_cell.length_a   1.000
_cell.length_b   1.000
_cell.length_c   1.000
_cell.angle_alpha   90.00
_cell.angle_beta   90.00
_cell.angle_gamma   90.00
#
_symmetry.space_group_name_H-M   'P 1'
#
loop_
_entity.id
_entity.type
_entity.pdbx_description
1 polymer ?
#
loop_
_entity_poly.entity_id
_entity_poly.type
_entity_poly.pdbx_seq_one_letter_code
_entity_poly.pdbx_strand_id
1 'polypeptide(L)'
;MIGCEREYIKMIEKQVEVKLKSGLQARQAALFVQEANRFKADVFLQKDTKKVNAKSIMGIMSLAVAKGTVVTLCADGHDEEKAINALQFLIEKAN
;
A
#
# COMPACT_ATOMS: atom_id res chain seq x y z
N MET A 1 6.42 2.40 30.80
CA MET A 1 5.83 2.64 30.40
C MET A 1 5.76 3.28 29.24
N ILE A 2 6.31 4.20 29.16
CA ILE A 2 6.31 4.90 27.98
C ILE A 2 6.87 4.17 26.84
N GLY A 3 7.86 3.38 27.06
CA GLY A 3 8.44 2.63 25.99
C GLY A 3 7.42 1.77 25.30
N CYS A 4 6.44 1.35 26.03
CA CYS A 4 5.46 0.47 25.42
C CYS A 4 4.64 1.18 24.40
N GLU A 5 4.51 2.45 24.53
CA GLU A 5 3.67 3.15 23.60
C GLU A 5 4.18 3.11 22.23
N ARG A 6 5.48 3.05 22.09
CA ARG A 6 5.99 3.02 20.77
C ARG A 6 5.63 1.81 20.07
N GLU A 7 5.34 0.77 20.77
CA GLU A 7 4.98 -0.43 20.12
C GLU A 7 3.64 -0.36 19.47
N TYR A 8 2.81 0.56 19.94
CA TYR A 8 1.54 0.73 19.31
C TYR A 8 1.69 1.39 17.99
N ILE A 9 2.81 2.09 17.81
CA ILE A 9 2.98 2.80 16.57
C ILE A 9 3.99 2.08 15.74
N LYS A 10 3.66 0.89 15.38
CA LYS A 10 4.53 0.14 14.53
C LYS A 10 4.24 0.37 13.09
N MET A 11 3.25 1.20 12.80
CA MET A 11 2.91 1.48 11.43
C MET A 11 4.12 1.99 10.66
N ILE A 12 4.36 1.40 9.53
CA ILE A 12 5.42 1.82 8.64
C ILE A 12 4.79 2.55 7.47
N GLU A 13 5.36 3.68 7.12
CA GLU A 13 4.89 4.45 5.97
C GLU A 13 6.03 4.62 5.00
N LYS A 14 5.73 4.47 3.73
CA LYS A 14 6.74 4.64 2.71
C LYS A 14 6.13 5.25 1.47
N GLN A 15 6.77 6.27 0.94
CA GLN A 15 6.31 6.90 -0.28
C GLN A 15 6.89 6.18 -1.46
N VAL A 16 6.06 5.89 -2.44
CA VAL A 16 6.46 5.12 -3.60
C VAL A 16 5.88 5.77 -4.85
N GLU A 17 6.68 5.85 -5.89
CA GLU A 17 6.19 6.37 -7.17
C GLU A 17 5.69 5.20 -7.99
N VAL A 18 4.49 5.32 -8.52
CA VAL A 18 3.88 4.25 -9.31
C VAL A 18 4.51 4.24 -10.69
N LYS A 19 5.07 3.11 -11.06
CA LYS A 19 5.71 2.96 -12.37
C LYS A 19 5.00 1.99 -13.29
N LEU A 20 3.87 1.48 -12.85
CA LEU A 20 3.05 0.62 -13.69
C LEU A 20 2.46 1.45 -14.81
N LYS A 21 2.52 0.95 -16.04
CA LYS A 21 2.08 1.71 -17.20
C LYS A 21 0.64 2.20 -17.08
N SER A 22 -0.25 1.34 -16.61
CA SER A 22 -1.64 1.72 -16.49
C SER A 22 -2.01 2.11 -15.06
N GLY A 23 -1.04 2.24 -14.19
CA GLY A 23 -1.31 2.58 -12.82
C GLY A 23 -2.03 1.45 -12.09
N LEU A 24 -2.73 1.80 -11.03
CA LEU A 24 -3.44 0.80 -10.24
C LEU A 24 -4.90 0.75 -10.68
N GLN A 25 -5.13 0.20 -11.85
CA GLN A 25 -6.47 0.08 -12.40
C GLN A 25 -6.73 -1.37 -12.75
N ALA A 26 -7.98 -1.76 -12.69
CA ALA A 26 -8.43 -3.08 -13.15
C ALA A 26 -7.50 -4.19 -12.68
N ARG A 27 -6.78 -4.79 -13.64
CA ARG A 27 -5.94 -5.93 -13.33
C ARG A 27 -4.88 -5.64 -12.29
N GLN A 28 -4.23 -4.49 -12.40
CA GLN A 28 -3.17 -4.14 -11.47
C GLN A 28 -3.73 -3.91 -10.07
N ALA A 29 -4.92 -3.32 -9.99
CA ALA A 29 -5.55 -3.13 -8.69
C ALA A 29 -5.88 -4.47 -8.05
N ALA A 30 -6.36 -5.41 -8.86
CA ALA A 30 -6.68 -6.74 -8.35
C ALA A 30 -5.44 -7.44 -7.83
N LEU A 31 -4.33 -7.35 -8.57
CA LEU A 31 -3.09 -7.96 -8.14
C LEU A 31 -2.57 -7.33 -6.86
N PHE A 32 -2.70 -6.02 -6.76
CA PHE A 32 -2.27 -5.29 -5.57
C PHE A 32 -3.06 -5.75 -4.35
N VAL A 33 -4.38 -5.87 -4.50
CA VAL A 33 -5.24 -6.30 -3.42
C VAL A 33 -4.92 -7.74 -3.02
N GLN A 34 -4.69 -8.61 -4.00
CA GLN A 34 -4.34 -9.98 -3.70
C GLN A 34 -3.05 -10.06 -2.92
N GLU A 35 -2.08 -9.27 -3.31
CA GLU A 35 -0.81 -9.27 -2.61
C GLU A 35 -0.98 -8.73 -1.19
N ALA A 36 -1.75 -7.67 -1.02
CA ALA A 36 -1.98 -7.10 0.29
C ALA A 36 -2.67 -8.09 1.22
N ASN A 37 -3.55 -8.91 0.66
CA ASN A 37 -4.28 -9.88 1.46
C ASN A 37 -3.43 -11.06 1.91
N ARG A 38 -2.23 -11.20 1.38
CA ARG A 38 -1.33 -12.26 1.81
C ARG A 38 -0.74 -11.97 3.18
N PHE A 39 -0.79 -10.73 3.60
CA PHE A 39 -0.19 -10.32 4.87
C PHE A 39 -1.27 -10.05 5.90
N LYS A 40 -0.92 -10.29 7.16
CA LYS A 40 -1.88 -10.06 8.24
C LYS A 40 -1.91 -8.61 8.66
N ALA A 41 -0.87 -7.86 8.36
CA ALA A 41 -0.84 -6.46 8.70
C ALA A 41 -1.98 -5.72 8.00
N ASP A 42 -2.47 -4.68 8.64
CA ASP A 42 -3.41 -3.79 8.00
C ASP A 42 -2.62 -2.91 7.06
N VAL A 43 -3.05 -2.80 5.83
CA VAL A 43 -2.33 -2.04 4.83
C VAL A 43 -3.24 -0.98 4.23
N PHE A 44 -2.71 0.21 4.09
CA PHE A 44 -3.46 1.33 3.52
C PHE A 44 -2.65 1.98 2.41
N LEU A 45 -3.35 2.55 1.46
CA LEU A 45 -2.72 3.30 0.39
C LEU A 45 -3.27 4.70 0.42
N GLN A 46 -2.38 5.68 0.42
CA GLN A 46 -2.79 7.07 0.49
C GLN A 46 -2.29 7.85 -0.71
N LYS A 47 -3.17 8.61 -1.31
CA LYS A 47 -2.83 9.51 -2.39
C LYS A 47 -3.37 10.87 -2.01
N ASP A 48 -2.48 11.86 -1.91
CA ASP A 48 -2.85 13.21 -1.45
C ASP A 48 -3.46 13.08 -0.05
N THR A 49 -4.70 13.50 0.12
CA THR A 49 -5.33 13.43 1.44
C THR A 49 -6.26 12.24 1.57
N LYS A 50 -6.35 11.42 0.55
CA LYS A 50 -7.28 10.31 0.56
C LYS A 50 -6.56 9.00 0.89
N LYS A 51 -7.04 8.32 1.92
CA LYS A 51 -6.43 7.08 2.39
C LYS A 51 -7.46 5.98 2.31
N VAL A 52 -7.10 4.86 1.71
CA VAL A 52 -8.02 3.74 1.56
C VAL A 52 -7.36 2.45 2.01
N ASN A 53 -8.19 1.45 2.26
CA ASN A 53 -7.70 0.14 2.67
C ASN A 53 -7.13 -0.56 1.44
N ALA A 54 -5.87 -0.95 1.51
CA ALA A 54 -5.21 -1.60 0.39
C ALA A 54 -5.77 -2.99 0.09
N LYS A 55 -6.54 -3.55 0.99
CA LYS A 55 -7.15 -4.85 0.78
C LYS A 55 -8.53 -4.74 0.14
N SER A 56 -8.94 -3.54 -0.22
CA SER A 56 -10.22 -3.30 -0.87
C SER A 56 -9.99 -2.87 -2.31
N ILE A 57 -10.46 -3.66 -3.25
CA ILE A 57 -10.27 -3.33 -4.66
C ILE A 57 -11.01 -2.05 -5.03
N MET A 58 -12.21 -1.85 -4.45
CA MET A 58 -12.95 -0.63 -4.72
C MET A 58 -12.22 0.59 -4.17
N GLY A 59 -11.61 0.44 -3.01
CA GLY A 59 -10.84 1.53 -2.42
C GLY A 59 -9.66 1.90 -3.30
N ILE A 60 -8.91 0.90 -3.75
CA ILE A 60 -7.75 1.15 -4.58
C ILE A 60 -8.15 1.83 -5.88
N MET A 61 -9.20 1.33 -6.52
CA MET A 61 -9.63 1.91 -7.79
C MET A 61 -10.18 3.33 -7.61
N SER A 62 -10.74 3.63 -6.44
CA SER A 62 -11.30 4.95 -6.22
C SER A 62 -10.23 6.04 -6.14
N LEU A 63 -8.98 5.67 -5.91
CA LEU A 63 -7.91 6.64 -5.86
C LEU A 63 -7.45 7.09 -7.25
N ALA A 64 -7.82 6.34 -8.27
CA ALA A 64 -7.45 6.69 -9.64
C ALA A 64 -5.94 6.91 -9.76
N VAL A 65 -5.16 5.97 -9.25
CA VAL A 65 -3.71 6.08 -9.28
C VAL A 65 -3.18 5.80 -10.67
N ALA A 66 -2.42 6.73 -11.20
CA ALA A 66 -1.86 6.61 -12.54
C ALA A 66 -0.34 6.53 -12.47
N LYS A 67 0.29 6.20 -13.60
CA LYS A 67 1.73 6.16 -13.67
C LYS A 67 2.31 7.52 -13.29
N GLY A 68 3.32 7.51 -12.47
CA GLY A 68 3.96 8.74 -12.03
C GLY A 68 3.38 9.33 -10.76
N THR A 69 2.29 8.76 -10.27
CA THR A 69 1.68 9.25 -9.05
C THR A 69 2.50 8.76 -7.86
N VAL A 70 2.74 9.65 -6.90
CA VAL A 70 3.42 9.26 -5.67
C VAL A 70 2.35 8.92 -4.65
N VAL A 71 2.43 7.71 -4.10
CA VAL A 71 1.48 7.27 -3.09
C VAL A 71 2.24 6.88 -1.83
N THR A 72 1.55 6.85 -0.72
CA THR A 72 2.14 6.42 0.54
C THR A 72 1.55 5.08 0.92
N LEU A 73 2.43 4.11 1.14
CA LEU A 73 2.02 2.81 1.62
C LEU A 73 2.16 2.80 3.13
N CYS A 74 1.12 2.40 3.82
CA CYS A 74 1.12 2.30 5.28
C CYS A 74 0.80 0.88 5.66
N ALA A 75 1.52 0.32 6.61
CA ALA A 75 1.25 -1.02 7.08
C ALA A 75 1.45 -1.08 8.59
N ASP A 76 0.58 -1.85 9.25
CA ASP A 76 0.61 -1.95 10.70
C ASP A 76 0.32 -3.40 11.08
N GLY A 77 1.32 -4.10 11.60
CA GLY A 77 1.16 -5.47 11.99
C GLY A 77 2.49 -6.19 12.05
N HIS A 78 2.46 -7.47 12.36
CA HIS A 78 3.67 -8.26 12.51
C HIS A 78 4.51 -8.31 11.25
N ASP A 79 3.86 -8.44 10.11
CA ASP A 79 4.57 -8.56 8.85
C ASP A 79 4.51 -7.28 8.04
N GLU A 80 4.46 -6.15 8.74
CA GLU A 80 4.31 -4.85 8.08
C GLU A 80 5.46 -4.57 7.12
N GLU A 81 6.69 -4.90 7.50
CA GLU A 81 7.82 -4.66 6.61
C GLU A 81 7.72 -5.49 5.36
N LYS A 82 7.37 -6.75 5.51
CA LYS A 82 7.24 -7.63 4.37
C LYS A 82 6.14 -7.15 3.45
N ALA A 83 5.04 -6.68 4.04
CA ALA A 83 3.92 -6.18 3.26
C ALA A 83 4.33 -4.96 2.44
N ILE A 84 5.00 -4.01 3.08
CA ILE A 84 5.43 -2.80 2.41
C ILE A 84 6.40 -3.14 1.27
N ASN A 85 7.38 -4.00 1.54
CA ASN A 85 8.36 -4.35 0.52
C ASN A 85 7.73 -5.05 -0.68
N ALA A 86 6.80 -5.96 -0.42
CA ALA A 86 6.14 -6.69 -1.49
C ALA A 86 5.28 -5.76 -2.34
N LEU A 87 4.53 -4.88 -1.69
CA LEU A 87 3.65 -3.98 -2.42
C LEU A 87 4.44 -2.89 -3.14
N GLN A 88 5.53 -2.44 -2.54
CA GLN A 88 6.39 -1.47 -3.20
C GLN A 88 6.96 -2.07 -4.48
N PHE A 89 7.43 -3.30 -4.41
CA PHE A 89 7.97 -3.97 -5.58
C PHE A 89 6.93 -4.06 -6.69
N LEU A 90 5.72 -4.40 -6.31
CA LEU A 90 4.64 -4.54 -7.28
C LEU A 90 4.33 -3.21 -7.98
N ILE A 91 4.32 -2.13 -7.22
CA ILE A 91 3.98 -0.82 -7.75
C ILE A 91 5.11 -0.24 -8.59
N GLU A 92 6.34 -0.49 -8.18
CA GLU A 92 7.48 0.06 -8.88
C GLU A 92 7.89 -0.76 -10.08
N LYS A 93 7.35 -1.94 -10.21
CA LYS A 93 7.71 -2.78 -11.32
C LYS A 93 7.12 -2.23 -12.60
N ALA A 94 7.98 -1.87 -13.53
CA ALA A 94 7.52 -1.36 -14.82
C ALA A 94 7.12 -2.54 -15.67
N ASN A 95 5.91 -2.57 -16.15
CA ASN A 95 5.50 -3.70 -16.96
C ASN A 95 4.87 -3.27 -18.27
#